data_c832c39d8ce423eb8b2472c8c29474c0
#
_entry.id   c832c39d8ce423eb8b2472c8c29474c0
#
_cell.length_a   1.000
_cell.length_b   1.000
_cell.length_c   1.000
_cell.angle_alpha   90.00
_cell.angle_beta   90.00
_cell.angle_gamma   90.00
#
_symmetry.space_group_name_H-M   'P 1'
#
loop_
_entity.id
_entity.type
_entity.pdbx_description
1 polymer ?
#
loop_
_entity_poly.entity_id
_entity_poly.type
_entity_poly.pdbx_seq_one_letter_code
_entity_poly.pdbx_strand_id
1 'polypeptide(L)'
;MSQILSGNFNINDLTSLIQHAKNPNVILKTIFISLIFSTIIYFTYKASYDTLNYNKKFNTTLIMITFITTVLMELVQINLAVSLGMLGSLSLVRFRTNVKDTRDIGFIFWSIFAGLASATGAIFLCGVSSIILSILMITTSKLRLKDNKL
;
A
#
# COMPACT_ATOMS: atom_id res chain seq x y z
N MET A 1 -10.82 18.95 15.22
CA MET A 1 -11.08 19.79 14.04
C MET A 1 -11.03 21.29 14.35
N SER A 2 -11.51 21.73 15.49
CA SER A 2 -11.40 23.13 15.95
C SER A 2 -9.96 23.59 16.25
N GLN A 3 -9.06 22.69 16.61
CA GLN A 3 -7.65 23.02 16.89
C GLN A 3 -6.80 23.23 15.63
N ILE A 4 -7.21 22.67 14.50
CA ILE A 4 -6.53 22.87 13.22
C ILE A 4 -6.83 24.26 12.65
N LEU A 5 -8.02 24.79 12.96
CA LEU A 5 -8.47 26.11 12.51
C LEU A 5 -7.93 27.28 13.35
N SER A 6 -7.40 27.00 14.55
CA SER A 6 -6.88 28.03 15.47
C SER A 6 -5.41 28.42 15.25
N GLY A 7 -4.75 27.82 14.24
CA GLY A 7 -3.38 28.21 13.86
C GLY A 7 -2.29 27.92 14.92
N ASN A 8 -2.64 27.33 16.05
CA ASN A 8 -1.69 26.88 17.06
C ASN A 8 -1.12 25.51 16.73
N PHE A 9 -0.36 25.46 15.63
CA PHE A 9 0.47 24.30 15.32
C PHE A 9 1.60 24.26 16.34
N ASN A 10 1.43 23.45 17.36
CA ASN A 10 2.41 23.33 18.44
C ASN A 10 3.63 22.53 17.90
N ILE A 11 4.78 23.19 17.88
CA ILE A 11 6.06 22.56 17.48
C ILE A 11 6.33 21.30 18.33
N ASN A 12 5.80 21.25 19.54
CA ASN A 12 5.89 20.09 20.43
C ASN A 12 5.13 18.87 19.90
N ASP A 13 4.02 19.07 19.19
CA ASP A 13 3.27 17.97 18.58
C ASP A 13 4.03 17.36 17.38
N LEU A 14 4.72 18.22 16.61
CA LEU A 14 5.62 17.75 15.53
C LEU A 14 6.81 16.97 16.09
N THR A 15 7.42 17.45 17.14
CA THR A 15 8.57 16.76 17.76
C THR A 15 8.16 15.42 18.36
N SER A 16 6.96 15.31 18.93
CA SER A 16 6.44 14.04 19.45
C SER A 16 6.15 13.03 18.32
N LEU A 17 5.60 13.49 17.20
CA LEU A 17 5.37 12.63 16.01
C LEU A 17 6.68 12.14 15.41
N ILE A 18 7.66 13.03 15.26
CA ILE A 18 9.01 12.68 14.77
C ILE A 18 9.70 11.70 15.73
N GLN A 19 9.51 11.90 17.01
CA GLN A 19 10.11 11.04 18.04
C GLN A 19 9.45 9.65 18.09
N HIS A 20 8.15 9.56 17.81
CA HIS A 20 7.44 8.29 17.64
C HIS A 20 7.90 7.54 16.41
N ALA A 21 8.06 8.23 15.29
CA ALA A 21 8.54 7.63 14.03
C ALA A 21 10.01 7.15 14.14
N LYS A 22 10.80 7.70 15.06
CA LYS A 22 12.20 7.34 15.27
C LYS A 22 12.41 6.13 16.20
N ASN A 23 11.37 5.68 16.88
CA ASN A 23 11.46 4.51 17.77
C ASN A 23 11.60 3.20 16.95
N PRO A 24 12.68 2.42 17.15
CA PRO A 24 12.90 1.18 16.40
C PRO A 24 11.78 0.15 16.60
N ASN A 25 11.15 0.14 17.75
CA ASN A 25 10.03 -0.76 18.05
C ASN A 25 8.79 -0.43 17.25
N VAL A 26 8.52 0.85 16.97
CA VAL A 26 7.38 1.29 16.14
C VAL A 26 7.63 0.89 14.69
N ILE A 27 8.81 1.16 14.17
CA ILE A 27 9.21 0.79 12.81
C ILE A 27 9.09 -0.73 12.59
N LEU A 28 9.55 -1.51 13.57
CA LEU A 28 9.45 -2.97 13.47
C LEU A 28 8.00 -3.46 13.44
N LYS A 29 7.13 -2.89 14.26
CA LYS A 29 5.69 -3.18 14.25
C LYS A 29 5.05 -2.84 12.91
N THR A 30 5.37 -1.68 12.37
CA THR A 30 4.83 -1.19 11.09
C THR A 30 5.23 -2.11 9.94
N ILE A 31 6.49 -2.52 9.89
CA ILE A 31 7.00 -3.48 8.90
C ILE A 31 6.27 -4.82 9.04
N PHE A 32 6.09 -5.31 10.26
CA PHE A 32 5.39 -6.57 10.49
C PHE A 32 3.93 -6.53 10.03
N ILE A 33 3.23 -5.43 10.30
CA ILE A 33 1.86 -5.19 9.86
C ILE A 33 1.79 -5.14 8.32
N SER A 34 2.73 -4.45 7.68
CA SER A 34 2.78 -4.35 6.22
C SER A 34 3.00 -5.72 5.56
N LEU A 35 3.79 -6.59 6.17
CA LEU A 35 3.98 -7.95 5.69
C LEU A 35 2.70 -8.80 5.79
N ILE A 36 1.91 -8.61 6.85
CA ILE A 36 0.62 -9.28 6.99
C ILE A 36 -0.33 -8.87 5.86
N PHE A 37 -0.48 -7.56 5.63
CA PHE A 37 -1.34 -7.06 4.54
C PHE A 37 -0.82 -7.46 3.15
N SER A 38 0.48 -7.46 2.96
CA SER A 38 1.12 -7.97 1.74
C SER A 38 0.78 -9.43 1.49
N THR A 39 0.75 -10.26 2.53
CA THR A 39 0.35 -11.67 2.42
C THR A 39 -1.12 -11.82 2.03
N ILE A 40 -2.00 -10.97 2.55
CA ILE A 40 -3.42 -10.95 2.17
C ILE A 40 -3.56 -10.62 0.67
N ILE A 41 -2.84 -9.61 0.20
CA ILE A 41 -2.82 -9.23 -1.23
C ILE A 41 -2.31 -10.38 -2.08
N TYR A 42 -1.24 -11.05 -1.65
CA TYR A 42 -0.67 -12.21 -2.33
C TYR A 42 -1.70 -13.32 -2.53
N PHE A 43 -2.40 -13.70 -1.49
CA PHE A 43 -3.43 -14.74 -1.57
C PHE A 43 -4.63 -14.33 -2.40
N THR A 44 -5.05 -13.08 -2.30
CA THR A 44 -6.15 -12.54 -3.10
C THR A 44 -5.80 -12.53 -4.60
N TYR A 45 -4.59 -12.11 -4.93
CA TYR A 45 -4.12 -12.14 -6.32
C TYR A 45 -4.08 -13.57 -6.85
N LYS A 46 -3.55 -14.50 -6.08
CA LYS A 46 -3.50 -15.91 -6.45
C LYS A 46 -4.90 -16.53 -6.63
N ALA A 47 -5.84 -16.17 -5.78
CA ALA A 47 -7.22 -16.65 -5.88
C ALA A 47 -8.01 -15.99 -7.02
N SER A 48 -7.65 -14.76 -7.40
CA SER A 48 -8.33 -13.97 -8.42
C SER A 48 -7.95 -14.35 -9.85
N TYR A 49 -6.80 -14.97 -10.06
CA TYR A 49 -6.33 -15.39 -11.38
C TYR A 49 -6.31 -16.89 -11.54
N ASP A 50 -6.71 -17.36 -12.73
CA ASP A 50 -6.55 -18.76 -13.13
C ASP A 50 -5.08 -19.12 -13.32
N THR A 51 -4.76 -20.41 -13.20
CA THR A 51 -3.42 -20.96 -13.35
C THR A 51 -2.71 -20.57 -14.64
N LEU A 52 -3.46 -20.31 -15.70
CA LEU A 52 -2.94 -19.92 -17.03
C LEU A 52 -2.51 -18.44 -17.09
N ASN A 53 -3.19 -17.58 -16.36
CA ASN A 53 -2.94 -16.12 -16.36
C ASN A 53 -2.20 -15.64 -15.13
N TYR A 54 -1.90 -16.53 -14.20
CA TYR A 54 -1.18 -16.21 -12.97
C TYR A 54 0.28 -15.91 -13.25
N ASN A 55 0.70 -14.68 -12.94
CA ASN A 55 2.08 -14.26 -13.06
C ASN A 55 2.74 -14.19 -11.67
N LYS A 56 3.54 -15.19 -11.36
CA LYS A 56 4.25 -15.28 -10.08
C LYS A 56 5.21 -14.11 -9.86
N LYS A 57 5.85 -13.62 -10.91
CA LYS A 57 6.76 -12.46 -10.84
C LYS A 57 6.02 -11.19 -10.45
N PHE A 58 4.84 -10.98 -11.03
CA PHE A 58 4.00 -9.82 -10.71
C PHE A 58 3.51 -9.88 -9.27
N ASN A 59 3.11 -11.03 -8.78
CA ASN A 59 2.69 -11.20 -7.40
C ASN A 59 3.79 -10.87 -6.39
N THR A 60 5.02 -11.30 -6.68
CA THR A 60 6.20 -10.91 -5.88
C THR A 60 6.44 -9.40 -5.92
N THR A 61 6.23 -8.77 -7.06
CA THR A 61 6.35 -7.32 -7.22
C THR A 61 5.35 -6.57 -6.32
N LEU A 62 4.13 -7.08 -6.17
CA LEU A 62 3.13 -6.48 -5.27
C LEU A 62 3.61 -6.45 -3.81
N ILE A 63 4.24 -7.53 -3.36
CA ILE A 63 4.84 -7.60 -2.02
C ILE A 63 5.94 -6.55 -1.86
N MET A 64 6.82 -6.44 -2.86
CA MET A 64 7.91 -5.45 -2.86
C MET A 64 7.37 -4.02 -2.84
N ILE A 65 6.34 -3.72 -3.62
CA ILE A 65 5.70 -2.39 -3.65
C ILE A 65 5.14 -2.03 -2.29
N THR A 66 4.42 -2.94 -1.64
CA THR A 66 3.88 -2.72 -0.29
C THR A 66 4.98 -2.41 0.71
N PHE A 67 6.05 -3.18 0.70
CA PHE A 67 7.18 -2.99 1.60
C PHE A 67 7.89 -1.65 1.35
N ILE A 68 8.22 -1.35 0.10
CA ILE A 68 8.88 -0.09 -0.29
C ILE A 68 8.02 1.11 0.11
N THR A 69 6.72 1.05 -0.15
CA THR A 69 5.79 2.14 0.20
C THR A 69 5.70 2.36 1.71
N THR A 70 5.72 1.28 2.49
CA THR A 70 5.76 1.38 3.95
C THR A 70 7.02 2.09 4.43
N VAL A 71 8.19 1.69 3.93
CA VAL A 71 9.47 2.30 4.29
C VAL A 71 9.53 3.77 3.84
N LEU A 72 9.04 4.07 2.64
CA LEU A 72 8.97 5.45 2.14
C LEU A 72 8.10 6.33 3.04
N MET A 73 6.96 5.82 3.48
CA MET A 73 6.08 6.59 4.35
C MET A 73 6.68 6.81 5.74
N GLU A 74 7.43 5.85 6.26
CA GLU A 74 8.21 6.04 7.50
C GLU A 74 9.25 7.16 7.34
N LEU A 75 9.95 7.19 6.20
CA LEU A 75 10.90 8.27 5.88
C LEU A 75 10.22 9.63 5.75
N VAL A 76 9.03 9.70 5.15
CA VAL A 76 8.22 10.93 5.05
C VAL A 76 7.92 11.50 6.44
N GLN A 77 7.61 10.65 7.39
CA GLN A 77 7.31 11.07 8.77
C GLN A 77 8.55 11.61 9.50
N ILE A 78 9.73 11.11 9.16
CA ILE A 78 10.99 11.54 9.77
C ILE A 78 11.50 12.85 9.16
N ASN A 79 11.48 12.99 7.85
CA ASN A 79 12.01 14.16 7.15
C ASN A 79 11.25 14.48 5.86
N LEU A 80 10.46 15.55 5.91
CA LEU A 80 9.65 16.00 4.80
C LEU A 80 10.47 16.42 3.57
N ALA A 81 11.66 16.98 3.76
CA ALA A 81 12.52 17.40 2.65
C ALA A 81 13.05 16.21 1.84
N VAL A 82 13.45 15.14 2.54
CA VAL A 82 13.89 13.89 1.89
C VAL A 82 12.72 13.24 1.15
N SER A 83 11.53 13.25 1.72
CA SER A 83 10.34 12.67 1.08
C SER A 83 9.94 13.40 -0.20
N LEU A 84 10.03 14.73 -0.24
CA LEU A 84 9.79 15.51 -1.45
C LEU A 84 10.80 15.19 -2.55
N GLY A 85 12.05 15.01 -2.18
CA GLY A 85 13.11 14.57 -3.12
C GLY A 85 12.84 13.18 -3.69
N MET A 86 12.38 12.25 -2.87
CA MET A 86 12.02 10.89 -3.31
C MET A 86 10.79 10.88 -4.21
N LEU A 87 9.75 11.65 -3.88
CA LEU A 87 8.57 11.81 -4.75
C LEU A 87 8.95 12.40 -6.11
N GLY A 88 9.83 13.39 -6.13
CA GLY A 88 10.37 13.94 -7.35
C GLY A 88 11.14 12.92 -8.19
N SER A 89 11.96 12.09 -7.55
CA SER A 89 12.69 11.02 -8.25
C SER A 89 11.78 9.93 -8.79
N LEU A 90 10.74 9.55 -8.04
CA LEU A 90 9.74 8.56 -8.48
C LEU A 90 8.93 9.06 -9.67
N SER A 91 8.65 10.35 -9.76
CA SER A 91 7.95 10.93 -10.90
C SER A 91 8.74 10.86 -12.21
N LEU A 92 10.08 10.74 -12.14
CA LEU A 92 10.94 10.54 -13.28
C LEU A 92 10.99 9.09 -13.75
N VAL A 93 10.58 8.15 -12.91
CA VAL A 93 10.54 6.72 -13.26
C VAL A 93 9.35 6.45 -14.19
N ARG A 94 9.67 6.34 -15.47
CA ARG A 94 8.69 5.96 -16.46
C ARG A 94 8.55 4.45 -16.52
N PHE A 95 7.39 3.92 -16.09
CA PHE A 95 7.08 2.50 -16.24
C PHE A 95 6.88 2.18 -17.73
N ARG A 96 7.87 1.53 -18.33
CA ARG A 96 7.80 1.07 -19.73
C ARG A 96 7.13 -0.29 -19.89
N THR A 97 6.79 -0.96 -18.79
CA THR A 97 6.12 -2.25 -18.83
C THR A 97 4.65 -2.06 -19.19
N ASN A 98 4.26 -2.62 -20.32
CA ASN A 98 2.85 -2.75 -20.68
C ASN A 98 2.15 -3.64 -19.64
N VAL A 99 1.38 -3.02 -18.77
CA VAL A 99 0.46 -3.74 -17.89
C VAL A 99 -0.66 -4.27 -18.76
N LYS A 100 -0.64 -5.57 -19.06
CA LYS A 100 -1.54 -6.22 -20.00
C LYS A 100 -2.99 -6.22 -19.53
N ASP A 101 -3.24 -6.09 -18.23
CA ASP A 101 -4.57 -6.15 -17.65
C ASP A 101 -4.80 -4.94 -16.75
N THR A 102 -5.95 -4.26 -16.92
CA THR A 102 -6.37 -3.14 -16.09
C THR A 102 -6.56 -3.52 -14.61
N ARG A 103 -6.80 -4.79 -14.31
CA ARG A 103 -6.93 -5.31 -12.94
C ARG A 103 -5.59 -5.30 -12.20
N ASP A 104 -4.49 -5.52 -12.90
CA ASP A 104 -3.14 -5.47 -12.33
C ASP A 104 -2.82 -4.08 -11.78
N ILE A 105 -3.32 -3.03 -12.44
CA ILE A 105 -3.22 -1.64 -11.94
C ILE A 105 -3.95 -1.49 -10.60
N GLY A 106 -5.14 -2.09 -10.47
CA GLY A 106 -5.90 -2.09 -9.22
C GLY A 106 -5.14 -2.76 -8.07
N PHE A 107 -4.47 -3.87 -8.33
CA PHE A 107 -3.62 -4.53 -7.34
C PHE A 107 -2.40 -3.71 -6.95
N ILE A 108 -1.79 -2.99 -7.89
CA ILE A 108 -0.68 -2.07 -7.61
C ILE A 108 -1.14 -0.94 -6.69
N PHE A 109 -2.27 -0.31 -6.97
CA PHE A 109 -2.83 0.74 -6.10
C PHE A 109 -3.20 0.22 -4.72
N TRP A 110 -3.75 -0.98 -4.64
CA TRP A 110 -4.04 -1.62 -3.36
C TRP A 110 -2.77 -1.87 -2.53
N SER A 111 -1.70 -2.32 -3.17
CA SER A 111 -0.40 -2.54 -2.53
C SER A 111 0.20 -1.24 -1.97
N ILE A 112 0.12 -0.15 -2.75
CA ILE A 112 0.53 1.19 -2.31
C ILE A 112 -0.30 1.66 -1.13
N PHE A 113 -1.62 1.52 -1.21
CA PHE A 113 -2.53 1.90 -0.13
C PHE A 113 -2.26 1.10 1.15
N ALA A 114 -2.07 -0.21 1.05
CA ALA A 114 -1.75 -1.06 2.19
C ALA A 114 -0.44 -0.67 2.87
N GLY A 115 0.57 -0.30 2.09
CA GLY A 115 1.85 0.21 2.60
C GLY A 115 1.69 1.53 3.35
N LEU A 116 0.97 2.49 2.77
CA LEU A 116 0.69 3.79 3.39
C LEU A 116 -0.11 3.65 4.68
N ALA A 117 -1.16 2.84 4.66
CA ALA A 117 -2.03 2.63 5.81
C ALA A 117 -1.31 1.90 6.96
N SER A 118 -0.41 0.97 6.63
CA SER A 118 0.41 0.28 7.63
C SER A 118 1.34 1.25 8.37
N ALA A 119 1.98 2.16 7.64
CA ALA A 119 2.91 3.13 8.18
C ALA A 119 2.22 4.21 9.01
N THR A 120 1.01 4.63 8.63
CA THR A 120 0.24 5.66 9.36
C THR A 120 -0.50 5.12 10.58
N GLY A 121 -0.48 3.81 10.79
CA GLY A 121 -1.18 3.16 11.92
C GLY A 121 -2.69 3.01 11.70
N ALA A 122 -3.21 3.30 10.52
CA ALA A 122 -4.61 3.14 10.17
C ALA A 122 -4.97 1.67 9.88
N ILE A 123 -4.68 0.79 10.83
CA ILE A 123 -4.82 -0.67 10.69
C ILE A 123 -6.28 -1.06 10.46
N PHE A 124 -7.21 -0.45 11.17
CA PHE A 124 -8.63 -0.73 11.04
C PHE A 124 -9.15 -0.38 9.64
N LEU A 125 -8.81 0.81 9.15
CA LEU A 125 -9.17 1.25 7.81
C LEU A 125 -8.59 0.33 6.73
N CYS A 126 -7.32 -0.03 6.88
CA CYS A 126 -6.63 -0.94 5.97
C CYS A 126 -7.27 -2.34 5.97
N GLY A 127 -7.62 -2.86 7.15
CA GLY A 127 -8.29 -4.15 7.29
C GLY A 127 -9.65 -4.20 6.60
N VAL A 128 -10.51 -3.24 6.88
CA VAL A 128 -11.85 -3.14 6.26
C VAL A 128 -11.75 -2.97 4.74
N SER A 129 -10.91 -2.06 4.29
CA SER A 129 -10.69 -1.81 2.85
C SER A 129 -10.12 -3.05 2.14
N SER A 130 -9.20 -3.76 2.77
CA SER A 130 -8.62 -4.98 2.20
C SER A 130 -9.65 -6.11 2.05
N ILE A 131 -10.55 -6.26 3.01
CA ILE A 131 -11.63 -7.24 2.93
C ILE A 131 -12.57 -6.90 1.77
N ILE A 132 -13.00 -5.64 1.67
CA ILE A 132 -13.90 -5.18 0.61
C ILE A 132 -13.25 -5.36 -0.77
N LEU A 133 -11.99 -4.93 -0.93
CA LEU A 133 -11.24 -5.06 -2.18
C LEU A 133 -11.03 -6.52 -2.56
N SER A 134 -10.72 -7.38 -1.59
CA SER A 134 -10.57 -8.81 -1.81
C SER A 134 -11.84 -9.45 -2.36
N ILE A 135 -12.99 -9.14 -1.75
CA ILE A 135 -14.30 -9.63 -2.21
C ILE A 135 -14.61 -9.11 -3.61
N LEU A 136 -14.40 -7.81 -3.87
CA LEU A 136 -14.64 -7.21 -5.18
C LEU A 136 -13.77 -7.85 -6.27
N MET A 137 -12.49 -8.04 -6.00
CA MET A 137 -11.55 -8.62 -6.97
C MET A 137 -11.91 -10.07 -7.30
N ILE A 138 -12.22 -10.88 -6.31
CA ILE A 138 -12.60 -12.28 -6.49
C ILE A 138 -13.94 -12.38 -7.23
N THR A 139 -14.95 -11.56 -6.88
CA THR A 139 -16.25 -11.54 -7.52
C THR A 139 -16.14 -11.13 -8.99
N THR A 140 -15.39 -10.08 -9.28
CA THR A 140 -15.18 -9.61 -10.66
C THR A 140 -14.44 -10.65 -11.49
N SER A 141 -13.48 -11.37 -10.89
CA SER A 141 -12.78 -12.46 -11.56
C SER A 141 -13.71 -13.59 -11.95
N LYS A 142 -14.57 -14.03 -11.05
CA LYS A 142 -15.56 -15.10 -11.32
C LYS A 142 -16.58 -14.70 -12.38
N LEU A 143 -17.04 -13.46 -12.39
CA LEU A 143 -17.97 -12.95 -13.42
C LEU A 143 -17.32 -12.95 -14.81
N ARG A 144 -16.07 -12.58 -14.91
CA ARG A 144 -15.33 -12.56 -16.18
C ARG A 144 -15.11 -13.97 -16.75
N LEU A 145 -14.85 -14.94 -15.88
CA LEU A 145 -14.72 -16.34 -16.28
C LEU A 145 -16.05 -16.90 -16.80
N LYS A 146 -17.18 -16.47 -16.25
CA LYS A 146 -18.52 -16.85 -16.70
C LYS A 146 -18.84 -16.28 -18.09
N ASP A 147 -18.42 -15.05 -18.38
CA ASP A 147 -18.61 -14.42 -19.69
C ASP A 147 -17.77 -15.08 -20.79
N ASN A 148 -16.56 -15.56 -20.48
CA ASN A 148 -15.70 -16.26 -21.44
C ASN A 148 -16.16 -17.68 -21.77
N LYS A 149 -17.07 -18.26 -21.00
CA LYS A 149 -17.67 -19.59 -21.27
C LYS A 149 -18.94 -19.54 -22.12
N LEU A 150 -19.45 -18.36 -22.35
CA LEU A 150 -20.56 -18.11 -23.26
C LEU A 150 -20.08 -17.72 -24.67
#